data_93f21dd21b302156d9b15458d5c1cf4b
#
_entry.id   93f21dd21b302156d9b15458d5c1cf4b
#
_cell.length_a   1.000
_cell.length_b   1.000
_cell.length_c   1.000
_cell.angle_alpha   90.00
_cell.angle_beta   90.00
_cell.angle_gamma   90.00
#
_symmetry.space_group_name_H-M   'P 1'
#
loop_
_entity.id
_entity.type
_entity.pdbx_description
1 polymer ?
#
loop_
_entity_poly.entity_id
_entity_poly.type
_entity_poly.pdbx_seq_one_letter_code
_entity_poly.pdbx_strand_id
1 'polypeptide(L)'
;TGRFYLQVGYNELFSLGQSAWCGADYTEQGRIQNKAVKSAELINSTGTVLCEKKIKDNTGSNNEHVSSELVEVRQYLISMAGNIQIRPLWLLPLPSFISLEQLYNEYDVPSGKYNLEPIIGKWDDLYERQQHIMTVPFSEKGNLCIYSSPGGGMDSFFITLIYSLIYRYTAEEVNIYILEFDSGYLRIFEKTPQVGNVVMADENDDVIRLLAELRQEIIKRNKLFAPY
;
A
#
# COMPACT_ATOMS: atom_id res chain seq x y z
N THR A 1 -17.00 -16.10 32.19
CA THR A 1 -16.37 -15.88 30.88
C THR A 1 -14.90 -16.29 30.93
N GLY A 2 -14.31 -16.75 29.81
CA GLY A 2 -12.93 -17.18 29.74
C GLY A 2 -12.64 -18.62 30.19
N ARG A 3 -13.67 -19.42 30.48
CA ARG A 3 -13.51 -20.86 30.70
C ARG A 3 -13.36 -21.58 29.37
N PHE A 4 -12.45 -22.53 29.31
CA PHE A 4 -12.20 -23.33 28.11
C PHE A 4 -11.87 -24.78 28.48
N TYR A 5 -12.12 -25.67 27.53
CA TYR A 5 -11.65 -27.04 27.58
C TYR A 5 -10.46 -27.18 26.63
N LEU A 6 -9.35 -27.70 27.12
CA LEU A 6 -8.18 -28.02 26.32
C LEU A 6 -8.15 -29.54 26.12
N GLN A 7 -8.18 -29.95 24.86
CA GLN A 7 -7.99 -31.35 24.43
C GLN A 7 -6.79 -31.43 23.51
N VAL A 8 -5.86 -32.31 23.83
CA VAL A 8 -4.68 -32.60 23.04
C VAL A 8 -4.72 -34.08 22.71
N GLY A 9 -4.66 -34.41 21.41
CA GLY A 9 -4.77 -35.80 20.95
C GLY A 9 -6.13 -36.45 21.22
N TYR A 10 -6.24 -37.71 20.89
CA TYR A 10 -7.41 -38.54 21.19
C TYR A 10 -7.15 -39.30 22.49
N ASN A 11 -7.73 -38.84 23.60
CA ASN A 11 -7.57 -39.37 24.97
C ASN A 11 -6.22 -39.09 25.67
N GLU A 12 -5.39 -38.15 25.18
CA GLU A 12 -4.11 -37.86 25.83
C GLU A 12 -4.25 -36.85 26.96
N LEU A 13 -4.91 -35.70 26.68
CA LEU A 13 -5.13 -34.67 27.66
C LEU A 13 -6.52 -34.05 27.47
N PHE A 14 -7.29 -34.03 28.55
CA PHE A 14 -8.51 -33.25 28.62
C PHE A 14 -8.53 -32.48 29.93
N SER A 15 -8.43 -31.15 29.85
CA SER A 15 -8.44 -30.31 31.03
C SER A 15 -9.36 -29.11 30.88
N LEU A 16 -9.95 -28.70 32.02
CA LEU A 16 -10.71 -27.47 32.11
C LEU A 16 -9.77 -26.35 32.60
N GLY A 17 -9.70 -25.29 31.84
CA GLY A 17 -8.91 -24.12 32.16
C GLY A 17 -9.75 -22.85 32.34
N GLN A 18 -9.16 -21.89 32.95
CA GLN A 18 -9.66 -20.53 33.06
C GLN A 18 -8.59 -19.57 32.53
N SER A 19 -8.92 -18.83 31.48
CA SER A 19 -7.97 -17.82 30.95
C SER A 19 -7.77 -16.68 31.95
N ALA A 20 -6.57 -16.14 31.98
CA ALA A 20 -6.32 -14.87 32.63
C ALA A 20 -7.04 -13.73 31.89
N TRP A 21 -7.38 -12.69 32.61
CA TRP A 21 -8.02 -11.51 32.05
C TRP A 21 -7.02 -10.34 32.02
N CYS A 22 -6.77 -9.84 30.81
CA CYS A 22 -5.85 -8.72 30.58
C CYS A 22 -6.57 -7.36 30.43
N GLY A 23 -7.86 -7.30 30.75
CA GLY A 23 -8.65 -6.06 30.70
C GLY A 23 -8.71 -5.32 32.06
N ALA A 24 -7.85 -5.67 33.00
CA ALA A 24 -7.77 -4.98 34.28
C ALA A 24 -7.23 -3.55 34.09
N ASP A 25 -7.61 -2.66 35.01
CA ASP A 25 -7.09 -1.30 35.07
C ASP A 25 -5.58 -1.32 35.37
N TYR A 26 -4.82 -0.58 34.56
CA TYR A 26 -3.37 -0.46 34.79
C TYR A 26 -3.09 0.44 35.99
N THR A 27 -2.22 -0.04 36.88
CA THR A 27 -1.70 0.75 38.00
C THR A 27 -0.16 0.68 37.99
N GLU A 28 0.51 1.83 37.85
CA GLU A 28 1.97 1.95 37.75
C GLU A 28 2.74 1.22 38.86
N GLN A 29 2.12 0.97 40.00
CA GLN A 29 2.79 0.41 41.18
C GLN A 29 2.70 -1.12 41.31
N GLY A 30 2.17 -1.84 40.28
CA GLY A 30 2.13 -3.33 40.31
C GLY A 30 1.39 -3.94 41.53
N ARG A 31 0.83 -3.13 42.39
CA ARG A 31 0.02 -3.58 43.52
C ARG A 31 -1.40 -3.72 43.00
N ILE A 32 -1.86 -4.94 42.89
CA ILE A 32 -3.28 -5.22 43.03
C ILE A 32 -3.64 -4.59 44.37
N GLN A 33 -4.10 -3.35 44.36
CA GLN A 33 -4.80 -2.83 45.53
C GLN A 33 -6.06 -3.69 45.59
N ASN A 34 -5.99 -4.77 46.37
CA ASN A 34 -7.19 -5.28 46.99
C ASN A 34 -7.81 -4.06 47.62
N LYS A 35 -8.84 -3.48 46.96
CA LYS A 35 -9.68 -2.45 47.58
C LYS A 35 -10.22 -3.13 48.84
N ALA A 36 -9.46 -3.03 49.93
CA ALA A 36 -9.95 -3.45 51.21
C ALA A 36 -11.20 -2.62 51.44
N VAL A 37 -12.35 -3.28 51.39
CA VAL A 37 -13.60 -2.63 51.68
C VAL A 37 -13.46 -2.14 53.11
N LYS A 38 -13.21 -0.85 53.27
CA LYS A 38 -13.17 -0.25 54.61
C LYS A 38 -14.56 -0.33 55.18
N SER A 39 -14.79 -1.28 56.06
CA SER A 39 -16.00 -1.39 56.85
C SER A 39 -15.70 -1.05 58.28
N ALA A 40 -16.57 -0.29 58.89
CA ALA A 40 -16.53 -0.07 60.32
C ALA A 40 -17.67 -0.93 60.95
N GLU A 41 -17.30 -1.77 61.87
CA GLU A 41 -18.21 -2.64 62.57
C GLU A 41 -18.47 -2.10 64.00
N LEU A 42 -19.70 -1.94 64.39
CA LEU A 42 -20.07 -1.63 65.72
C LEU A 42 -20.29 -2.94 66.49
N ILE A 43 -19.49 -3.20 67.52
CA ILE A 43 -19.58 -4.40 68.32
C ILE A 43 -20.08 -4.04 69.72
N ASN A 44 -20.86 -4.93 70.36
CA ASN A 44 -21.25 -4.78 71.76
C ASN A 44 -20.15 -5.27 72.71
N SER A 45 -20.40 -5.13 74.01
CA SER A 45 -19.47 -5.54 75.06
C SER A 45 -19.18 -7.06 75.10
N THR A 46 -19.97 -7.85 74.40
CA THR A 46 -19.81 -9.31 74.27
C THR A 46 -19.15 -9.73 72.97
N GLY A 47 -18.70 -8.76 72.12
CA GLY A 47 -18.01 -9.02 70.84
C GLY A 47 -18.96 -9.33 69.65
N THR A 48 -20.27 -9.16 69.82
CA THR A 48 -21.23 -9.40 68.71
C THR A 48 -21.34 -8.17 67.85
N VAL A 49 -21.25 -8.33 66.50
CA VAL A 49 -21.42 -7.25 65.52
C VAL A 49 -22.89 -6.79 65.49
N LEU A 50 -23.11 -5.54 65.89
CA LEU A 50 -24.44 -4.92 65.89
C LEU A 50 -24.82 -4.26 64.59
N CYS A 51 -23.85 -3.67 63.91
CA CYS A 51 -24.01 -2.99 62.63
C CYS A 51 -22.69 -2.93 61.86
N GLU A 52 -22.74 -3.22 60.56
CA GLU A 52 -21.66 -3.04 59.64
C GLU A 52 -21.94 -1.83 58.76
N LYS A 53 -21.10 -0.82 58.77
CA LYS A 53 -21.19 0.34 57.86
C LYS A 53 -20.05 0.31 56.86
N LYS A 54 -20.40 0.03 55.62
CA LYS A 54 -19.42 0.16 54.50
C LYS A 54 -19.16 1.64 54.24
N ILE A 55 -17.91 2.07 54.44
CA ILE A 55 -17.47 3.43 54.14
C ILE A 55 -17.27 3.51 52.61
N LYS A 56 -18.12 4.25 51.92
CA LYS A 56 -17.89 4.62 50.52
C LYS A 56 -16.79 5.69 50.55
N ASP A 57 -15.62 5.36 50.09
CA ASP A 57 -14.59 6.39 49.78
C ASP A 57 -15.18 7.28 48.67
N ASN A 58 -15.65 8.47 49.04
CA ASN A 58 -15.92 9.57 48.12
C ASN A 58 -14.59 10.23 47.69
N THR A 59 -13.60 9.44 47.25
CA THR A 59 -12.55 9.99 46.42
C THR A 59 -13.19 10.29 45.08
N GLY A 60 -13.35 11.58 44.82
CA GLY A 60 -13.94 12.10 43.60
C GLY A 60 -13.37 11.36 42.42
N SER A 61 -14.24 10.86 41.58
CA SER A 61 -13.87 10.31 40.29
C SER A 61 -13.32 11.46 39.46
N ASN A 62 -12.03 11.69 39.53
CA ASN A 62 -11.33 12.23 38.39
C ASN A 62 -11.48 11.13 37.32
N ASN A 63 -12.24 11.42 36.28
CA ASN A 63 -12.30 10.64 35.06
C ASN A 63 -10.94 10.80 34.34
N GLU A 64 -9.86 10.40 34.96
CA GLU A 64 -8.65 10.05 34.25
C GLU A 64 -8.98 8.75 33.50
N HIS A 65 -8.83 8.78 32.20
CA HIS A 65 -8.93 7.59 31.37
C HIS A 65 -7.90 6.58 31.88
N VAL A 66 -8.32 5.71 32.78
CA VAL A 66 -7.48 4.60 33.22
C VAL A 66 -7.33 3.68 32.03
N SER A 67 -6.12 3.65 31.47
CA SER A 67 -5.80 2.72 30.38
C SER A 67 -5.87 1.28 30.89
N SER A 68 -6.36 0.37 30.05
CA SER A 68 -6.32 -1.04 30.42
C SER A 68 -4.86 -1.55 30.36
N GLU A 69 -4.53 -2.51 31.21
CA GLU A 69 -3.20 -3.16 31.24
C GLU A 69 -2.74 -3.60 29.83
N LEU A 70 -3.65 -4.10 29.01
CA LEU A 70 -3.38 -4.49 27.63
C LEU A 70 -2.89 -3.32 26.76
N VAL A 71 -3.45 -2.12 26.93
CA VAL A 71 -3.06 -0.93 26.17
C VAL A 71 -1.64 -0.51 26.53
N GLU A 72 -1.30 -0.50 27.83
CA GLU A 72 0.03 -0.16 28.30
C GLU A 72 1.10 -1.16 27.84
N VAL A 73 0.82 -2.46 27.97
CA VAL A 73 1.70 -3.51 27.47
C VAL A 73 1.92 -3.37 25.96
N ARG A 74 0.86 -3.09 25.20
CA ARG A 74 0.96 -2.86 23.76
C ARG A 74 1.88 -1.67 23.45
N GLN A 75 1.69 -0.54 24.11
CA GLN A 75 2.51 0.66 23.91
C GLN A 75 3.97 0.40 24.27
N TYR A 76 4.21 -0.31 25.35
CA TYR A 76 5.56 -0.70 25.75
C TYR A 76 6.23 -1.59 24.69
N LEU A 77 5.53 -2.60 24.18
CA LEU A 77 6.05 -3.47 23.12
C LEU A 77 6.33 -2.70 21.81
N ILE A 78 5.46 -1.77 21.43
CA ILE A 78 5.69 -0.90 20.27
C ILE A 78 6.95 -0.04 20.46
N SER A 79 7.13 0.52 21.65
CA SER A 79 8.31 1.34 21.95
C SER A 79 9.61 0.53 21.91
N MET A 80 9.59 -0.72 22.35
CA MET A 80 10.73 -1.62 22.29
C MET A 80 11.02 -2.13 20.86
N ALA A 81 10.00 -2.34 20.05
CA ALA A 81 10.16 -2.83 18.69
C ALA A 81 10.87 -1.81 17.77
N GLY A 82 10.81 -0.51 18.12
CA GLY A 82 11.39 0.56 17.30
C GLY A 82 10.86 0.53 15.87
N ASN A 83 11.77 0.44 14.88
CA ASN A 83 11.43 0.39 13.45
C ASN A 83 11.26 -1.05 12.92
N ILE A 84 11.35 -2.06 13.78
CA ILE A 84 11.18 -3.46 13.36
C ILE A 84 9.69 -3.73 13.17
N GLN A 85 9.27 -3.87 11.94
CA GLN A 85 7.92 -4.28 11.58
C GLN A 85 7.95 -5.64 10.89
N ILE A 86 7.10 -6.54 11.35
CA ILE A 86 6.86 -7.80 10.65
C ILE A 86 6.03 -7.49 9.41
N ARG A 87 6.43 -8.03 8.26
CA ARG A 87 5.66 -7.87 7.03
C ARG A 87 4.22 -8.35 7.25
N PRO A 88 3.21 -7.56 6.88
CA PRO A 88 1.83 -7.98 7.02
C PRO A 88 1.56 -9.24 6.21
N LEU A 89 0.72 -10.12 6.73
CA LEU A 89 0.33 -11.34 6.02
C LEU A 89 -0.49 -11.02 4.76
N TRP A 90 -1.28 -9.96 4.83
CA TRP A 90 -2.12 -9.45 3.75
C TRP A 90 -1.65 -8.06 3.37
N LEU A 91 -1.46 -7.84 2.09
CA LEU A 91 -1.23 -6.49 1.56
C LEU A 91 -2.55 -5.70 1.58
N LEU A 92 -2.45 -4.40 1.78
CA LEU A 92 -3.56 -3.51 1.50
C LEU A 92 -3.88 -3.58 -0.01
N PRO A 93 -5.16 -3.58 -0.40
CA PRO A 93 -5.51 -3.56 -1.82
C PRO A 93 -4.89 -2.34 -2.51
N LEU A 94 -4.55 -2.49 -3.78
CA LEU A 94 -4.09 -1.37 -4.59
C LEU A 94 -5.13 -0.25 -4.55
N PRO A 95 -4.71 1.02 -4.37
CA PRO A 95 -5.62 2.14 -4.37
C PRO A 95 -6.29 2.26 -5.74
N SER A 96 -7.54 2.71 -5.76
CA SER A 96 -8.32 2.91 -7.00
C SER A 96 -7.73 3.98 -7.93
N PHE A 97 -6.89 4.85 -7.39
CA PHE A 97 -6.18 5.89 -8.11
C PHE A 97 -4.73 5.95 -7.65
N ILE A 98 -3.80 5.93 -8.60
CA ILE A 98 -2.35 6.02 -8.35
C ILE A 98 -1.80 7.12 -9.24
N SER A 99 -1.19 8.13 -8.64
CA SER A 99 -0.51 9.21 -9.37
C SER A 99 0.85 8.74 -9.87
N LEU A 100 1.19 9.05 -11.10
CA LEU A 100 2.50 8.76 -11.68
C LEU A 100 3.62 9.48 -10.93
N GLU A 101 3.39 10.73 -10.50
CA GLU A 101 4.33 11.50 -9.70
C GLU A 101 4.65 10.81 -8.36
N GLN A 102 3.62 10.25 -7.70
CA GLN A 102 3.84 9.45 -6.49
C GLN A 102 4.70 8.23 -6.75
N LEU A 103 4.49 7.54 -7.88
CA LEU A 103 5.30 6.38 -8.25
C LEU A 103 6.76 6.74 -8.48
N TYR A 104 7.03 7.85 -9.17
CA TYR A 104 8.40 8.32 -9.39
C TYR A 104 9.10 8.77 -8.10
N ASN A 105 8.35 9.33 -7.13
CA ASN A 105 8.90 9.73 -5.84
C ASN A 105 9.10 8.54 -4.89
N GLU A 106 8.27 7.52 -4.99
CA GLU A 106 8.29 6.34 -4.11
C GLU A 106 9.35 5.31 -4.53
N TYR A 107 9.62 5.25 -5.84
CA TYR A 107 10.56 4.28 -6.42
C TYR A 107 11.68 5.01 -7.16
N ASP A 108 12.91 4.78 -6.70
CA ASP A 108 14.10 5.20 -7.41
C ASP A 108 14.31 4.29 -8.64
N VAL A 109 13.74 4.70 -9.76
CA VAL A 109 13.85 3.94 -11.01
C VAL A 109 15.13 4.41 -11.73
N PRO A 110 16.13 3.56 -11.91
CA PRO A 110 17.38 3.94 -12.57
C PRO A 110 17.11 4.48 -13.97
N SER A 111 17.45 5.72 -14.23
CA SER A 111 17.45 6.29 -15.58
C SER A 111 18.73 5.88 -16.29
N GLY A 112 18.74 4.71 -16.90
CA GLY A 112 19.81 4.34 -17.82
C GLY A 112 19.70 5.17 -19.10
N LYS A 113 20.78 5.79 -19.55
CA LYS A 113 20.84 6.69 -20.73
C LYS A 113 20.26 6.07 -22.02
N TYR A 114 20.10 4.76 -22.09
CA TYR A 114 19.58 4.03 -23.25
C TYR A 114 18.51 2.98 -22.85
N ASN A 115 17.96 3.08 -21.66
CA ASN A 115 16.93 2.17 -21.19
C ASN A 115 15.54 2.83 -21.26
N LEU A 116 14.76 2.43 -22.26
CA LEU A 116 13.39 2.92 -22.45
C LEU A 116 12.42 2.05 -21.65
N GLU A 117 12.14 2.48 -20.43
CA GLU A 117 11.31 1.73 -19.47
C GLU A 117 10.36 2.67 -18.72
N PRO A 118 9.25 3.09 -19.35
CA PRO A 118 8.24 3.91 -18.70
C PRO A 118 7.50 3.15 -17.62
N ILE A 119 7.14 3.84 -16.53
CA ILE A 119 6.27 3.34 -15.48
C ILE A 119 4.82 3.51 -15.89
N ILE A 120 4.00 2.48 -15.71
CA ILE A 120 2.58 2.51 -16.05
C ILE A 120 1.66 2.25 -14.85
N GLY A 121 2.18 1.82 -13.70
CA GLY A 121 1.38 1.55 -12.52
C GLY A 121 2.10 0.75 -11.45
N LYS A 122 1.29 0.08 -10.61
CA LYS A 122 1.72 -0.89 -9.60
C LYS A 122 1.03 -2.23 -9.82
N TRP A 123 1.66 -3.30 -9.37
CA TRP A 123 1.07 -4.62 -9.31
C TRP A 123 1.39 -5.32 -8.00
N ASP A 124 0.50 -6.23 -7.58
CA ASP A 124 0.66 -7.04 -6.38
C ASP A 124 1.42 -8.33 -6.67
N ASP A 125 2.57 -8.51 -6.04
CA ASP A 125 3.24 -9.79 -5.98
C ASP A 125 2.76 -10.56 -4.73
N LEU A 126 1.87 -11.50 -4.95
CA LEU A 126 1.28 -12.31 -3.88
C LEU A 126 2.28 -13.28 -3.25
N TYR A 127 3.31 -13.70 -3.99
CA TYR A 127 4.33 -14.64 -3.48
C TYR A 127 5.32 -13.92 -2.56
N GLU A 128 5.84 -12.79 -3.02
CA GLU A 128 6.79 -11.98 -2.26
C GLU A 128 6.09 -11.08 -1.22
N ARG A 129 4.76 -10.99 -1.24
CA ARG A 129 3.95 -10.10 -0.40
C ARG A 129 4.44 -8.66 -0.46
N GLN A 130 4.62 -8.17 -1.66
CA GLN A 130 5.09 -6.82 -1.95
C GLN A 130 4.32 -6.23 -3.13
N GLN A 131 4.25 -4.91 -3.15
CA GLN A 131 3.75 -4.17 -4.29
C GLN A 131 4.94 -3.62 -5.07
N HIS A 132 4.98 -3.91 -6.36
CA HIS A 132 6.03 -3.46 -7.26
C HIS A 132 5.50 -2.47 -8.28
N ILE A 133 6.39 -1.63 -8.80
CA ILE A 133 6.08 -0.81 -9.96
C ILE A 133 5.90 -1.71 -11.19
N MET A 134 4.97 -1.31 -12.05
CA MET A 134 4.76 -1.93 -13.35
C MET A 134 5.38 -1.05 -14.43
N THR A 135 6.37 -1.58 -15.12
CA THR A 135 7.07 -0.89 -16.22
C THR A 135 6.87 -1.61 -17.54
N VAL A 136 7.12 -0.90 -18.64
CA VAL A 136 7.16 -1.48 -19.99
C VAL A 136 8.59 -1.43 -20.52
N PRO A 137 9.33 -2.53 -20.51
CA PRO A 137 10.73 -2.56 -20.93
C PRO A 137 10.87 -2.59 -22.46
N PHE A 138 10.66 -1.47 -23.14
CA PHE A 138 10.73 -1.37 -24.60
C PHE A 138 12.13 -1.69 -25.14
N SER A 139 13.19 -1.35 -24.41
CA SER A 139 14.55 -1.66 -24.83
C SER A 139 14.85 -3.16 -24.88
N GLU A 140 14.15 -3.96 -24.08
CA GLU A 140 14.32 -5.41 -24.02
C GLU A 140 13.29 -6.16 -24.87
N LYS A 141 12.02 -5.77 -24.76
CA LYS A 141 10.88 -6.47 -25.37
C LYS A 141 10.53 -5.95 -26.77
N GLY A 142 10.88 -4.69 -27.08
CA GLY A 142 10.57 -4.05 -28.34
C GLY A 142 9.11 -3.69 -28.51
N ASN A 143 8.28 -4.63 -28.93
CA ASN A 143 6.89 -4.37 -29.28
C ASN A 143 5.91 -4.76 -28.15
N LEU A 144 4.85 -3.96 -27.97
CA LEU A 144 3.77 -4.22 -27.06
C LEU A 144 2.45 -4.25 -27.82
N CYS A 145 1.62 -5.24 -27.55
CA CYS A 145 0.26 -5.32 -28.07
C CYS A 145 -0.73 -5.36 -26.90
N ILE A 146 -1.73 -4.47 -26.95
CA ILE A 146 -2.70 -4.31 -25.87
C ILE A 146 -4.08 -4.60 -26.42
N TYR A 147 -4.83 -5.43 -25.71
CA TYR A 147 -6.22 -5.76 -26.04
C TYR A 147 -7.11 -5.33 -24.89
N SER A 148 -8.19 -4.63 -25.20
CA SER A 148 -9.17 -4.19 -24.21
C SER A 148 -10.57 -4.30 -24.78
N SER A 149 -11.56 -4.55 -23.93
CA SER A 149 -12.96 -4.36 -24.27
C SER A 149 -13.30 -2.86 -24.33
N PRO A 150 -14.36 -2.46 -25.07
CA PRO A 150 -14.83 -1.08 -25.04
C PRO A 150 -15.05 -0.59 -23.61
N GLY A 151 -14.51 0.58 -23.29
CA GLY A 151 -14.53 1.14 -21.91
C GLY A 151 -13.56 0.49 -20.91
N GLY A 152 -12.71 -0.43 -21.35
CA GLY A 152 -11.71 -1.11 -20.49
C GLY A 152 -10.47 -0.29 -20.13
N GLY A 153 -10.44 1.01 -20.45
CA GLY A 153 -9.36 1.91 -20.04
C GLY A 153 -8.14 1.96 -20.96
N MET A 154 -8.27 1.53 -22.22
CA MET A 154 -7.18 1.57 -23.20
C MET A 154 -6.65 2.99 -23.40
N ASP A 155 -7.54 3.99 -23.49
CA ASP A 155 -7.17 5.40 -23.63
C ASP A 155 -6.33 5.88 -22.42
N SER A 156 -6.81 5.56 -21.22
CA SER A 156 -6.09 5.88 -19.99
C SER A 156 -4.71 5.23 -19.94
N PHE A 157 -4.59 4.00 -20.44
CA PHE A 157 -3.31 3.30 -20.52
C PHE A 157 -2.34 4.01 -21.46
N PHE A 158 -2.77 4.37 -22.68
CA PHE A 158 -1.92 5.08 -23.64
C PHE A 158 -1.54 6.49 -23.17
N ILE A 159 -2.49 7.21 -22.55
CA ILE A 159 -2.20 8.52 -21.94
C ILE A 159 -1.14 8.37 -20.86
N THR A 160 -1.27 7.39 -19.97
CA THR A 160 -0.30 7.14 -18.90
C THR A 160 1.07 6.75 -19.46
N LEU A 161 1.10 5.88 -20.46
CA LEU A 161 2.31 5.43 -21.13
C LEU A 161 3.07 6.59 -21.77
N ILE A 162 2.37 7.40 -22.61
CA ILE A 162 2.96 8.53 -23.29
C ILE A 162 3.40 9.60 -22.29
N TYR A 163 2.57 9.89 -21.29
CA TYR A 163 2.92 10.84 -20.24
C TYR A 163 4.16 10.41 -19.46
N SER A 164 4.26 9.12 -19.13
CA SER A 164 5.43 8.55 -18.46
C SER A 164 6.72 8.69 -19.30
N LEU A 165 6.63 8.48 -20.62
CA LEU A 165 7.74 8.69 -21.54
C LEU A 165 8.16 10.15 -21.60
N ILE A 166 7.21 11.07 -21.75
CA ILE A 166 7.46 12.51 -21.81
C ILE A 166 8.03 13.05 -20.50
N TYR A 167 7.54 12.56 -19.37
CA TYR A 167 7.99 13.01 -18.05
C TYR A 167 9.45 12.61 -17.79
N ARG A 168 9.86 11.45 -18.29
CA ARG A 168 11.16 10.86 -17.94
C ARG A 168 12.26 11.11 -18.97
N TYR A 169 11.91 11.17 -20.25
CA TYR A 169 12.87 11.22 -21.34
C TYR A 169 12.80 12.55 -22.09
N THR A 170 13.95 12.99 -22.57
CA THR A 170 14.06 14.20 -23.40
C THR A 170 13.73 13.90 -24.87
N ALA A 171 13.52 14.95 -25.68
CA ALA A 171 13.29 14.80 -27.11
C ALA A 171 14.52 14.27 -27.88
N GLU A 172 15.70 14.30 -27.28
CA GLU A 172 16.92 13.70 -27.85
C GLU A 172 16.97 12.18 -27.62
N GLU A 173 16.30 11.69 -26.58
CA GLU A 173 16.29 10.29 -26.18
C GLU A 173 15.10 9.52 -26.78
N VAL A 174 13.94 10.15 -26.89
CA VAL A 174 12.73 9.50 -27.40
C VAL A 174 11.98 10.40 -28.37
N ASN A 175 11.60 9.82 -29.50
CA ASN A 175 10.68 10.45 -30.46
C ASN A 175 9.42 9.58 -30.57
N ILE A 176 8.27 10.19 -30.33
CA ILE A 176 6.98 9.53 -30.31
C ILE A 176 6.17 9.97 -31.52
N TYR A 177 5.65 9.01 -32.28
CA TYR A 177 4.72 9.24 -33.38
C TYR A 177 3.43 8.48 -33.06
N ILE A 178 2.32 9.16 -33.13
CA ILE A 178 1.01 8.61 -32.76
C ILE A 178 0.14 8.48 -34.01
N LEU A 179 -0.36 7.27 -34.23
CA LEU A 179 -1.41 7.01 -35.23
C LEU A 179 -2.70 6.69 -34.46
N GLU A 180 -3.67 7.57 -34.49
CA GLU A 180 -4.92 7.44 -33.78
C GLU A 180 -6.08 7.22 -34.74
N PHE A 181 -6.75 6.08 -34.57
CA PHE A 181 -7.85 5.66 -35.44
C PHE A 181 -9.21 5.68 -34.75
N ASP A 182 -9.31 6.24 -33.54
CA ASP A 182 -10.55 6.23 -32.76
C ASP A 182 -10.93 7.65 -32.27
N SER A 183 -10.70 7.97 -31.05
CA SER A 183 -11.39 9.04 -30.31
C SER A 183 -10.73 10.42 -30.36
N GLY A 184 -9.48 10.51 -30.79
CA GLY A 184 -8.72 11.78 -30.83
C GLY A 184 -8.20 12.24 -29.47
N TYR A 185 -8.25 11.42 -28.42
CA TYR A 185 -7.78 11.80 -27.09
C TYR A 185 -6.28 12.04 -27.02
N LEU A 186 -5.50 11.37 -27.86
CA LEU A 186 -4.04 11.49 -27.84
C LEU A 186 -3.53 12.78 -28.50
N ARG A 187 -4.40 13.56 -29.15
CA ARG A 187 -4.08 14.90 -29.66
C ARG A 187 -3.58 15.86 -28.58
N ILE A 188 -3.90 15.61 -27.33
CA ILE A 188 -3.39 16.41 -26.20
C ILE A 188 -1.87 16.49 -26.18
N PHE A 189 -1.17 15.50 -26.75
CA PHE A 189 0.28 15.43 -26.80
C PHE A 189 0.92 16.10 -28.03
N GLU A 190 0.14 16.58 -29.00
CA GLU A 190 0.62 17.11 -30.28
C GLU A 190 1.68 18.21 -30.16
N LYS A 191 1.59 19.03 -29.10
CA LYS A 191 2.54 20.16 -28.89
C LYS A 191 3.71 19.81 -27.98
N THR A 192 3.88 18.54 -27.64
CA THR A 192 4.95 18.11 -26.74
C THR A 192 6.23 17.91 -27.51
N PRO A 193 7.40 18.35 -27.01
CA PRO A 193 8.68 18.28 -27.74
C PRO A 193 9.10 16.88 -28.19
N GLN A 194 8.69 15.85 -27.44
CA GLN A 194 9.00 14.45 -27.75
C GLN A 194 8.06 13.85 -28.80
N VAL A 195 6.94 14.52 -29.09
CA VAL A 195 5.92 14.03 -30.04
C VAL A 195 6.13 14.70 -31.39
N GLY A 196 6.57 13.94 -32.36
CA GLY A 196 6.81 14.43 -33.72
C GLY A 196 5.55 14.71 -34.50
N ASN A 197 4.54 13.85 -34.38
CA ASN A 197 3.24 14.06 -35.01
C ASN A 197 2.16 13.18 -34.37
N VAL A 198 0.90 13.63 -34.44
CA VAL A 198 -0.31 12.86 -34.11
C VAL A 198 -1.18 12.86 -35.37
N VAL A 199 -1.29 11.71 -36.01
CA VAL A 199 -2.00 11.55 -37.28
C VAL A 199 -3.31 10.78 -37.07
N MET A 200 -4.39 11.31 -37.58
CA MET A 200 -5.73 10.72 -37.46
C MET A 200 -6.06 9.78 -38.61
N ALA A 201 -7.07 8.93 -38.42
CA ALA A 201 -7.52 7.94 -39.42
C ALA A 201 -7.93 8.52 -40.75
N ASP A 202 -8.47 9.72 -40.78
CA ASP A 202 -8.94 10.44 -41.95
C ASP A 202 -7.81 11.17 -42.72
N GLU A 203 -6.64 11.31 -42.15
CA GLU A 203 -5.47 11.98 -42.71
C GLU A 203 -4.55 11.00 -43.48
N ASN A 204 -5.11 10.31 -44.51
CA ASN A 204 -4.41 9.24 -45.24
C ASN A 204 -3.05 9.66 -45.80
N ASP A 205 -2.92 10.88 -46.32
CA ASP A 205 -1.66 11.38 -46.90
C ASP A 205 -0.57 11.53 -45.83
N ASP A 206 -0.95 11.95 -44.64
CA ASP A 206 -0.02 12.11 -43.52
C ASP A 206 0.37 10.76 -42.92
N VAL A 207 -0.52 9.77 -42.92
CA VAL A 207 -0.19 8.39 -42.57
C VAL A 207 0.90 7.84 -43.50
N ILE A 208 0.72 8.04 -44.84
CA ILE A 208 1.70 7.56 -45.82
C ILE A 208 3.05 8.27 -45.66
N ARG A 209 3.04 9.57 -45.44
CA ARG A 209 4.27 10.35 -45.18
C ARG A 209 5.00 9.87 -43.92
N LEU A 210 4.28 9.71 -42.84
CA LEU A 210 4.85 9.22 -41.57
C LEU A 210 5.50 7.84 -41.74
N LEU A 211 4.80 6.91 -42.39
CA LEU A 211 5.35 5.58 -42.67
C LEU A 211 6.61 5.62 -43.56
N ALA A 212 6.64 6.54 -44.54
CA ALA A 212 7.82 6.74 -45.41
C ALA A 212 9.01 7.29 -44.58
N GLU A 213 8.79 8.26 -43.70
CA GLU A 213 9.83 8.82 -42.80
C GLU A 213 10.37 7.78 -41.84
N LEU A 214 9.49 7.00 -41.19
CA LEU A 214 9.91 5.91 -40.31
C LEU A 214 10.75 4.87 -41.05
N ARG A 215 10.38 4.52 -42.27
CA ARG A 215 11.16 3.61 -43.11
C ARG A 215 12.54 4.16 -43.42
N GLN A 216 12.65 5.43 -43.74
CA GLN A 216 13.95 6.06 -43.99
C GLN A 216 14.83 6.10 -42.73
N GLU A 217 14.23 6.39 -41.59
CA GLU A 217 14.96 6.38 -40.31
C GLU A 217 15.48 4.97 -39.95
N ILE A 218 14.67 3.93 -40.18
CA ILE A 218 15.12 2.54 -40.01
C ILE A 218 16.29 2.21 -40.91
N ILE A 219 16.27 2.61 -42.19
CA ILE A 219 17.35 2.38 -43.14
C ILE A 219 18.62 3.13 -42.70
N LYS A 220 18.48 4.36 -42.21
CA LYS A 220 19.57 5.17 -41.70
C LYS A 220 20.23 4.52 -40.47
N ARG A 221 19.40 4.09 -39.49
CA ARG A 221 19.90 3.40 -38.29
C ARG A 221 20.59 2.07 -38.63
N ASN A 222 19.99 1.28 -39.49
CA ASN A 222 20.63 0.02 -39.95
C ASN A 222 22.01 0.24 -40.58
N LYS A 223 22.18 1.33 -41.34
CA LYS A 223 23.49 1.69 -41.87
C LYS A 223 24.50 2.12 -40.80
N LEU A 224 24.01 2.80 -39.76
CA LEU A 224 24.87 3.23 -38.64
C LEU A 224 25.31 2.06 -37.76
N PHE A 225 24.45 1.07 -37.59
CA PHE A 225 24.73 -0.11 -36.74
C PHE A 225 25.32 -1.29 -37.50
N ALA A 226 25.36 -1.28 -38.84
CA ALA A 226 25.91 -2.35 -39.65
C ALA A 226 27.39 -2.66 -39.41
N PRO A 227 28.27 -1.73 -38.94
CA PRO A 227 29.65 -2.01 -38.63
C PRO A 227 29.87 -2.71 -37.29
N TYR A 228 28.87 -2.84 -36.45
CA TYR A 228 28.91 -3.48 -35.13
C TYR A 228 28.11 -4.80 -35.11
#